data_e19e4c6e45376b9b6683685b31d82862
#
_entry.id   e19e4c6e45376b9b6683685b31d82862
#
_cell.length_a   1.000
_cell.length_b   1.000
_cell.length_c   1.000
_cell.angle_alpha   90.00
_cell.angle_beta   90.00
_cell.angle_gamma   90.00
#
_symmetry.space_group_name_H-M   'P 1'
#
loop_
_entity.id
_entity.type
_entity.pdbx_description
1 polymer ?
#
loop_
_entity_poly.entity_id
_entity_poly.type
_entity_poly.pdbx_seq_one_letter_code
_entity_poly.pdbx_strand_id
1 'polypeptide(L)'
;ADTDNWMWPRHTGDFSIFRIYADKDGKPAAYSKDNVPLKVKKHLTISLDGYREGDFTFVMGFPGRNWRYMISDEVEERMQTTNFMRHHVRDVRQKALMKQMLQDDAVRIHYASKYASSANYWKNAIGMNEGLVRLKVLDTKRAQQEALLARGRSLNDNSYQQAFDQIRAIVKQRRPALYHQQAIQEALVTGLDFMRIPSTAGLVSALKNKDKKQIAAAKDSLQKAADRYFASVPFPEVERIVGKEMLKIYMKYIPAEQRIGICLLYTSPSPRDTERS
;
A
#
# COMPACT_ATOMS: atom_id res chain seq x y z
N ALA A 1 16.84 -7.75 7.37
CA ALA A 1 16.42 -7.23 6.45
C ALA A 1 15.29 -7.83 5.59
N ASP A 2 15.16 -7.40 4.34
CA ASP A 2 13.94 -7.68 3.57
C ASP A 2 13.99 -8.97 2.73
N THR A 3 15.11 -9.71 2.77
CA THR A 3 15.35 -10.86 1.89
C THR A 3 14.36 -12.00 2.12
N ASP A 4 14.06 -12.31 3.38
CA ASP A 4 13.17 -13.39 3.80
C ASP A 4 11.77 -12.89 4.20
N ASN A 5 11.43 -11.61 3.92
CA ASN A 5 10.13 -11.05 4.24
C ASN A 5 9.02 -11.78 3.46
N TRP A 6 7.94 -12.18 4.15
CA TRP A 6 6.84 -13.01 3.65
C TRP A 6 7.27 -14.41 3.16
N MET A 7 8.45 -14.85 3.56
CA MET A 7 8.99 -16.18 3.22
C MET A 7 9.18 -17.00 4.50
N TRP A 8 9.23 -18.30 4.36
CA TRP A 8 9.51 -19.25 5.43
C TRP A 8 10.60 -20.23 5.00
N PRO A 9 11.52 -20.62 5.88
CA PRO A 9 11.69 -20.16 7.27
C PRO A 9 12.23 -18.72 7.39
N ARG A 10 11.97 -18.08 8.55
CA ARG A 10 12.47 -16.73 8.87
C ARG A 10 13.84 -16.84 9.53
N HIS A 11 14.79 -16.02 9.05
CA HIS A 11 16.17 -15.99 9.55
C HIS A 11 16.53 -14.63 10.18
N THR A 12 15.61 -13.68 10.18
CA THR A 12 15.82 -12.33 10.71
C THR A 12 14.92 -12.09 11.93
N GLY A 13 15.42 -11.29 12.87
CA GLY A 13 14.62 -10.71 13.95
C GLY A 13 14.45 -9.22 13.72
N ASP A 14 13.21 -8.74 13.74
CA ASP A 14 12.88 -7.32 13.57
C ASP A 14 12.54 -6.73 14.92
N PHE A 15 13.55 -6.18 15.63
CA PHE A 15 13.35 -5.49 16.90
C PHE A 15 14.23 -4.25 16.97
N SER A 16 13.79 -3.29 17.80
CA SER A 16 14.56 -2.10 18.13
C SER A 16 14.51 -1.86 19.63
N ILE A 17 15.63 -1.48 20.21
CA ILE A 17 15.75 -1.14 21.62
C ILE A 17 15.95 0.36 21.72
N PHE A 18 15.07 1.03 22.44
CA PHE A 18 15.12 2.47 22.71
C PHE A 18 15.37 2.71 24.18
N ARG A 19 16.24 3.69 24.49
CA ARG A 19 16.40 4.22 25.83
C ARG A 19 15.80 5.61 25.87
N ILE A 20 14.86 5.81 26.80
CA ILE A 20 14.20 7.11 26.99
C ILE A 20 15.01 7.89 28.02
N TYR A 21 15.27 9.17 27.73
CA TYR A 21 15.92 10.12 28.62
C TYR A 21 14.91 11.18 29.06
N ALA A 22 15.05 11.64 30.30
CA ALA A 22 14.23 12.66 30.92
C ALA A 22 15.15 13.68 31.67
N ASP A 23 14.58 14.76 32.21
CA ASP A 23 15.32 15.59 33.14
C ASP A 23 15.67 14.84 34.44
N LYS A 24 16.44 15.51 35.32
CA LYS A 24 16.87 14.90 36.59
C LYS A 24 15.71 14.50 37.51
N ASP A 25 14.55 15.14 37.32
CA ASP A 25 13.33 14.87 38.09
C ASP A 25 12.42 13.85 37.43
N GLY A 26 12.83 13.27 36.28
CA GLY A 26 12.07 12.31 35.53
C GLY A 26 10.93 12.89 34.72
N LYS A 27 10.93 14.18 34.43
CA LYS A 27 9.92 14.85 33.60
C LYS A 27 10.33 14.90 32.13
N PRO A 28 9.36 14.96 31.18
CA PRO A 28 9.65 15.19 29.78
C PRO A 28 10.48 16.48 29.59
N ALA A 29 11.56 16.40 28.83
CA ALA A 29 12.46 17.49 28.58
C ALA A 29 12.92 17.52 27.12
N ALA A 30 13.26 18.73 26.64
CA ALA A 30 13.98 18.86 25.37
C ALA A 30 15.36 18.20 25.47
N TYR A 31 15.99 17.92 24.32
CA TYR A 31 17.33 17.32 24.30
C TYR A 31 18.33 18.18 25.08
N SER A 32 19.01 17.55 26.03
CA SER A 32 20.15 18.11 26.76
C SER A 32 21.14 16.99 27.07
N LYS A 33 22.43 17.35 27.14
CA LYS A 33 23.50 16.42 27.59
C LYS A 33 23.34 16.03 29.06
N ASP A 34 22.61 16.83 29.84
CA ASP A 34 22.37 16.62 31.27
C ASP A 34 21.17 15.70 31.55
N ASN A 35 20.44 15.34 30.52
CA ASN A 35 19.33 14.39 30.67
C ASN A 35 19.84 13.01 31.11
N VAL A 36 19.06 12.36 31.96
CA VAL A 36 19.37 11.04 32.53
C VAL A 36 18.39 9.99 32.03
N PRO A 37 18.78 8.71 32.01
CA PRO A 37 17.86 7.64 31.68
C PRO A 37 16.62 7.66 32.56
N LEU A 38 15.42 7.61 31.94
CA LEU A 38 14.15 7.59 32.66
C LEU A 38 14.06 6.35 33.56
N LYS A 39 13.86 6.58 34.87
CA LYS A 39 13.54 5.51 35.82
C LYS A 39 12.04 5.29 35.86
N VAL A 40 11.57 4.15 35.33
CA VAL A 40 10.14 3.82 35.34
C VAL A 40 9.70 3.25 36.67
N LYS A 41 8.47 3.57 37.10
CA LYS A 41 7.89 3.01 38.33
C LYS A 41 7.52 1.54 38.23
N LYS A 42 7.12 1.09 37.04
CA LYS A 42 6.78 -0.28 36.71
C LYS A 42 7.26 -0.64 35.32
N HIS A 43 7.62 -1.88 35.11
CA HIS A 43 7.94 -2.45 33.81
C HIS A 43 7.25 -3.82 33.69
N LEU A 44 7.10 -4.29 32.46
CA LEU A 44 6.65 -5.65 32.21
C LEU A 44 7.79 -6.63 32.55
N THR A 45 7.44 -7.73 33.20
CA THR A 45 8.38 -8.83 33.42
C THR A 45 8.59 -9.59 32.12
N ILE A 46 9.86 -9.82 31.78
CA ILE A 46 10.23 -10.65 30.63
C ILE A 46 10.39 -12.07 31.15
N SER A 47 9.55 -13.01 30.70
CA SER A 47 9.74 -14.44 30.95
C SER A 47 10.63 -15.02 29.87
N LEU A 48 11.56 -15.88 30.28
CA LEU A 48 12.41 -16.67 29.39
C LEU A 48 11.99 -18.14 29.34
N ASP A 49 10.87 -18.49 30.00
CA ASP A 49 10.36 -19.88 30.10
C ASP A 49 9.79 -20.39 28.76
N GLY A 50 9.57 -19.46 27.80
CA GLY A 50 8.96 -19.76 26.53
C GLY A 50 7.45 -19.95 26.62
N TYR A 51 6.88 -20.64 25.63
CA TYR A 51 5.45 -21.00 25.55
C TYR A 51 5.29 -22.34 24.85
N ARG A 52 4.18 -23.00 25.07
CA ARG A 52 3.84 -24.31 24.48
C ARG A 52 2.57 -24.18 23.63
N GLU A 53 2.35 -25.14 22.76
CA GLU A 53 1.09 -25.25 22.04
C GLU A 53 -0.09 -25.38 23.02
N GLY A 54 -1.10 -24.52 22.85
CA GLY A 54 -2.26 -24.45 23.73
C GLY A 54 -2.16 -23.43 24.87
N ASP A 55 -1.00 -22.83 25.11
CA ASP A 55 -0.86 -21.75 26.09
C ASP A 55 -1.65 -20.52 25.65
N PHE A 56 -2.23 -19.81 26.63
CA PHE A 56 -2.90 -18.55 26.37
C PHE A 56 -1.87 -17.46 26.05
N THR A 57 -2.02 -16.85 24.89
CA THR A 57 -1.18 -15.71 24.45
C THR A 57 -2.07 -14.56 23.97
N PHE A 58 -1.58 -13.32 24.11
CA PHE A 58 -2.26 -12.17 23.57
C PHE A 58 -1.25 -11.10 23.09
N VAL A 59 -1.71 -10.24 22.21
CA VAL A 59 -0.94 -9.09 21.70
C VAL A 59 -1.67 -7.82 22.10
N MET A 60 -0.96 -6.91 22.78
CA MET A 60 -1.49 -5.56 23.05
C MET A 60 -1.27 -4.66 21.82
N GLY A 61 -2.36 -4.11 21.31
CA GLY A 61 -2.34 -3.23 20.15
C GLY A 61 -3.47 -3.54 19.19
N PHE A 62 -3.53 -2.73 18.13
CA PHE A 62 -4.53 -2.90 17.08
C PHE A 62 -3.88 -3.60 15.88
N PRO A 63 -4.22 -4.87 15.61
CA PRO A 63 -3.81 -5.51 14.36
C PRO A 63 -4.39 -4.71 13.19
N GLY A 64 -3.73 -4.70 12.04
CA GLY A 64 -4.17 -3.95 10.88
C GLY A 64 -5.53 -4.40 10.36
N ARG A 65 -5.56 -5.20 9.30
CA ARG A 65 -6.79 -5.77 8.74
C ARG A 65 -6.69 -7.29 8.68
N ASN A 66 -7.80 -7.97 9.00
CA ASN A 66 -7.99 -9.35 8.63
C ASN A 66 -9.21 -9.49 7.72
N TRP A 67 -9.21 -10.55 6.91
CA TRP A 67 -10.23 -10.81 5.91
C TRP A 67 -10.89 -12.17 6.17
N ARG A 68 -10.99 -12.53 7.44
CA ARG A 68 -11.45 -13.86 7.90
C ARG A 68 -12.84 -14.22 7.36
N TYR A 69 -13.71 -13.24 7.23
CA TYR A 69 -15.11 -13.46 6.85
C TYR A 69 -15.38 -13.34 5.35
N MET A 70 -14.36 -13.16 4.51
CA MET A 70 -14.54 -13.23 3.06
C MET A 70 -15.08 -14.58 2.64
N ILE A 71 -16.04 -14.58 1.73
CA ILE A 71 -16.49 -15.77 1.02
C ILE A 71 -15.49 -16.16 -0.09
N SER A 72 -15.63 -17.37 -0.66
CA SER A 72 -14.72 -17.85 -1.69
C SER A 72 -14.59 -16.91 -2.88
N ASP A 73 -15.71 -16.32 -3.33
CA ASP A 73 -15.75 -15.40 -4.46
C ASP A 73 -14.96 -14.11 -4.20
N GLU A 74 -15.01 -13.58 -2.96
CA GLU A 74 -14.23 -12.40 -2.56
C GLU A 74 -12.73 -12.71 -2.45
N VAL A 75 -12.38 -13.91 -1.95
CA VAL A 75 -10.97 -14.35 -1.91
C VAL A 75 -10.42 -14.47 -3.33
N GLU A 76 -11.17 -15.10 -4.25
CA GLU A 76 -10.79 -15.21 -5.64
C GLU A 76 -10.67 -13.85 -6.33
N GLU A 77 -11.64 -12.94 -6.11
CA GLU A 77 -11.56 -11.55 -6.59
C GLU A 77 -10.25 -10.90 -6.14
N ARG A 78 -9.91 -11.00 -4.85
CA ARG A 78 -8.67 -10.42 -4.31
C ARG A 78 -7.42 -11.00 -4.97
N MET A 79 -7.38 -12.31 -5.19
CA MET A 79 -6.27 -12.98 -5.88
C MET A 79 -6.09 -12.46 -7.31
N GLN A 80 -7.20 -12.30 -8.04
CA GLN A 80 -7.21 -11.96 -9.46
C GLN A 80 -7.16 -10.45 -9.74
N THR A 81 -7.41 -9.60 -8.75
CA THR A 81 -7.38 -8.13 -8.90
C THR A 81 -6.25 -7.51 -8.10
N THR A 82 -6.45 -7.32 -6.80
CA THR A 82 -5.50 -6.59 -5.93
C THR A 82 -4.13 -7.25 -5.87
N ASN A 83 -4.07 -8.54 -5.59
CA ASN A 83 -2.79 -9.25 -5.48
C ASN A 83 -2.12 -9.38 -6.86
N PHE A 84 -2.91 -9.66 -7.90
CA PHE A 84 -2.42 -9.72 -9.28
C PHE A 84 -1.76 -8.40 -9.69
N MET A 85 -2.45 -7.27 -9.54
CA MET A 85 -1.90 -5.96 -9.91
C MET A 85 -0.67 -5.59 -9.08
N ARG A 86 -0.71 -5.81 -7.77
CA ARG A 86 0.46 -5.56 -6.90
C ARG A 86 1.67 -6.38 -7.32
N HIS A 87 1.47 -7.66 -7.58
CA HIS A 87 2.57 -8.52 -8.03
C HIS A 87 3.18 -7.97 -9.33
N HIS A 88 2.39 -7.86 -10.38
CA HIS A 88 2.92 -7.59 -11.72
C HIS A 88 3.41 -6.15 -11.90
N VAL A 89 2.69 -5.18 -11.36
CA VAL A 89 3.07 -3.77 -11.50
C VAL A 89 4.28 -3.44 -10.65
N ARG A 90 4.30 -3.93 -9.38
CA ARG A 90 5.46 -3.67 -8.52
C ARG A 90 6.70 -4.43 -8.96
N ASP A 91 6.58 -5.60 -9.56
CA ASP A 91 7.72 -6.31 -10.16
C ASP A 91 8.46 -5.42 -11.19
N VAL A 92 7.70 -4.81 -12.09
CA VAL A 92 8.26 -3.88 -13.09
C VAL A 92 8.89 -2.65 -12.43
N ARG A 93 8.19 -2.05 -11.44
CA ARG A 93 8.70 -0.90 -10.69
C ARG A 93 9.99 -1.22 -9.96
N GLN A 94 10.02 -2.33 -9.22
CA GLN A 94 11.19 -2.74 -8.44
C GLN A 94 12.43 -2.96 -9.33
N LYS A 95 12.25 -3.61 -10.48
CA LYS A 95 13.32 -3.82 -11.45
C LYS A 95 13.85 -2.50 -12.04
N ALA A 96 12.95 -1.63 -12.46
CA ALA A 96 13.31 -0.33 -13.04
C ALA A 96 14.03 0.55 -12.02
N LEU A 97 13.50 0.66 -10.80
CA LEU A 97 14.08 1.48 -9.75
C LEU A 97 15.41 0.92 -9.25
N MET A 98 15.53 -0.40 -9.03
CA MET A 98 16.78 -1.02 -8.59
C MET A 98 17.91 -0.75 -9.59
N LYS A 99 17.63 -0.79 -10.89
CA LYS A 99 18.62 -0.49 -11.92
C LYS A 99 19.22 0.93 -11.75
N GLN A 100 18.40 1.91 -11.37
CA GLN A 100 18.87 3.27 -11.12
C GLN A 100 19.62 3.37 -9.77
N MET A 101 19.12 2.71 -8.73
CA MET A 101 19.75 2.69 -7.41
C MET A 101 21.15 2.04 -7.41
N LEU A 102 21.43 1.12 -8.32
CA LEU A 102 22.73 0.49 -8.49
C LEU A 102 23.76 1.37 -9.22
N GLN A 103 23.30 2.42 -9.91
CA GLN A 103 24.17 3.32 -10.67
C GLN A 103 24.61 4.54 -9.88
N ASP A 104 23.83 4.94 -8.84
CA ASP A 104 24.06 6.16 -8.08
C ASP A 104 23.67 5.97 -6.61
N ASP A 105 24.62 6.23 -5.71
CA ASP A 105 24.44 6.10 -4.26
C ASP A 105 23.45 7.12 -3.70
N ALA A 106 23.39 8.33 -4.24
CA ALA A 106 22.43 9.34 -3.80
C ALA A 106 20.99 8.92 -4.16
N VAL A 107 20.80 8.37 -5.36
CA VAL A 107 19.53 7.74 -5.77
C VAL A 107 19.19 6.57 -4.85
N ARG A 108 20.16 5.71 -4.57
CA ARG A 108 19.99 4.55 -3.69
C ARG A 108 19.53 4.95 -2.30
N ILE A 109 20.17 5.94 -1.70
CA ILE A 109 19.82 6.45 -0.35
C ILE A 109 18.40 7.05 -0.36
N HIS A 110 18.09 7.89 -1.36
CA HIS A 110 16.78 8.54 -1.45
C HIS A 110 15.62 7.55 -1.61
N TYR A 111 15.80 6.54 -2.47
CA TYR A 111 14.72 5.58 -2.77
C TYR A 111 14.71 4.34 -1.88
N ALA A 112 15.70 4.11 -1.00
CA ALA A 112 15.81 2.91 -0.18
C ALA A 112 14.53 2.59 0.60
N SER A 113 13.98 3.57 1.33
CA SER A 113 12.75 3.39 2.12
C SER A 113 11.52 3.14 1.24
N LYS A 114 11.41 3.86 0.12
CA LYS A 114 10.32 3.72 -0.85
C LYS A 114 10.36 2.35 -1.54
N TYR A 115 11.57 1.91 -1.88
CA TYR A 115 11.82 0.57 -2.44
C TYR A 115 11.41 -0.52 -1.46
N ALA A 116 11.88 -0.46 -0.21
CA ALA A 116 11.58 -1.44 0.82
C ALA A 116 10.05 -1.49 1.13
N SER A 117 9.42 -0.33 1.24
CA SER A 117 7.95 -0.27 1.43
C SER A 117 7.19 -0.91 0.25
N SER A 118 7.61 -0.61 -0.98
CA SER A 118 7.01 -1.24 -2.17
C SER A 118 7.24 -2.75 -2.20
N ALA A 119 8.46 -3.21 -1.87
CA ALA A 119 8.83 -4.61 -1.81
C ALA A 119 7.99 -5.39 -0.80
N ASN A 120 7.70 -4.80 0.36
CA ASN A 120 6.86 -5.42 1.38
C ASN A 120 5.46 -5.80 0.82
N TYR A 121 4.78 -4.88 0.15
CA TYR A 121 3.48 -5.16 -0.47
C TYR A 121 3.56 -6.11 -1.67
N TRP A 122 4.64 -6.01 -2.44
CA TRP A 122 4.90 -6.90 -3.58
C TRP A 122 5.06 -8.35 -3.13
N LYS A 123 5.96 -8.60 -2.18
CA LYS A 123 6.20 -9.94 -1.62
C LYS A 123 4.98 -10.47 -0.88
N ASN A 124 4.25 -9.62 -0.14
CA ASN A 124 2.99 -10.00 0.48
C ASN A 124 1.96 -10.49 -0.54
N ALA A 125 1.81 -9.82 -1.68
CA ALA A 125 0.85 -10.23 -2.72
C ALA A 125 1.21 -11.59 -3.32
N ILE A 126 2.50 -11.85 -3.55
CA ILE A 126 3.01 -13.15 -4.04
C ILE A 126 2.75 -14.23 -2.99
N GLY A 127 3.31 -14.06 -1.80
CA GLY A 127 3.21 -15.07 -0.74
C GLY A 127 1.77 -15.34 -0.29
N MET A 128 0.90 -14.32 -0.33
CA MET A 128 -0.54 -14.51 -0.07
C MET A 128 -1.17 -15.42 -1.12
N ASN A 129 -0.96 -15.17 -2.41
CA ASN A 129 -1.56 -16.01 -3.46
C ASN A 129 -1.01 -17.44 -3.40
N GLU A 130 0.28 -17.62 -3.18
CA GLU A 130 0.90 -18.94 -3.00
C GLU A 130 0.32 -19.67 -1.78
N GLY A 131 0.19 -18.98 -0.66
CA GLY A 131 -0.39 -19.52 0.58
C GLY A 131 -1.86 -19.91 0.41
N LEU A 132 -2.68 -19.06 -0.23
CA LEU A 132 -4.10 -19.33 -0.48
C LEU A 132 -4.29 -20.57 -1.34
N VAL A 133 -3.44 -20.78 -2.36
CA VAL A 133 -3.45 -21.97 -3.22
C VAL A 133 -2.96 -23.20 -2.45
N ARG A 134 -1.79 -23.12 -1.82
CA ARG A 134 -1.16 -24.24 -1.11
C ARG A 134 -2.03 -24.79 0.02
N LEU A 135 -2.69 -23.90 0.76
CA LEU A 135 -3.56 -24.25 1.88
C LEU A 135 -5.01 -24.54 1.45
N LYS A 136 -5.30 -24.55 0.15
CA LYS A 136 -6.64 -24.82 -0.41
C LYS A 136 -7.73 -23.98 0.25
N VAL A 137 -7.43 -22.69 0.49
CA VAL A 137 -8.32 -21.80 1.24
C VAL A 137 -9.66 -21.62 0.52
N LEU A 138 -9.69 -21.60 -0.80
CA LEU A 138 -10.95 -21.53 -1.57
C LEU A 138 -11.85 -22.73 -1.29
N ASP A 139 -11.30 -23.93 -1.22
CA ASP A 139 -12.06 -25.16 -0.96
C ASP A 139 -12.61 -25.15 0.48
N THR A 140 -11.78 -24.75 1.44
CA THR A 140 -12.21 -24.57 2.84
C THR A 140 -13.35 -23.55 2.93
N LYS A 141 -13.26 -22.42 2.22
CA LYS A 141 -14.32 -21.40 2.19
C LYS A 141 -15.61 -21.92 1.55
N ARG A 142 -15.51 -22.66 0.46
CA ARG A 142 -16.68 -23.29 -0.18
C ARG A 142 -17.37 -24.30 0.74
N ALA A 143 -16.59 -25.12 1.44
CA ALA A 143 -17.12 -26.05 2.45
C ALA A 143 -17.84 -25.33 3.61
N GLN A 144 -17.26 -24.26 4.13
CA GLN A 144 -17.89 -23.41 5.15
C GLN A 144 -19.20 -22.77 4.67
N GLN A 145 -19.24 -22.29 3.42
CA GLN A 145 -20.45 -21.73 2.80
C GLN A 145 -21.55 -22.80 2.67
N GLU A 146 -21.19 -23.99 2.18
CA GLU A 146 -22.15 -25.07 2.04
C GLU A 146 -22.71 -25.52 3.41
N ALA A 147 -21.89 -25.60 4.45
CA ALA A 147 -22.35 -25.90 5.79
C ALA A 147 -23.34 -24.85 6.31
N LEU A 148 -23.11 -23.55 6.05
CA LEU A 148 -24.04 -22.49 6.40
C LEU A 148 -25.34 -22.57 5.61
N LEU A 149 -25.27 -22.85 4.32
CA LEU A 149 -26.45 -23.04 3.47
C LEU A 149 -27.27 -24.27 3.92
N ALA A 150 -26.62 -25.37 4.26
CA ALA A 150 -27.29 -26.57 4.82
C ALA A 150 -28.02 -26.23 6.12
N ARG A 151 -27.41 -25.43 7.00
CA ARG A 151 -28.08 -24.94 8.21
C ARG A 151 -29.27 -24.07 7.89
N GLY A 152 -29.16 -23.13 6.95
CA GLY A 152 -30.30 -22.31 6.51
C GLY A 152 -31.46 -23.17 6.02
N ARG A 153 -31.19 -24.17 5.19
CA ARG A 153 -32.21 -25.14 4.72
C ARG A 153 -32.87 -25.88 5.88
N SER A 154 -32.08 -26.34 6.87
CA SER A 154 -32.64 -27.05 8.05
C SER A 154 -33.53 -26.17 8.94
N LEU A 155 -33.34 -24.84 8.89
CA LEU A 155 -34.14 -23.86 9.61
C LEU A 155 -35.29 -23.29 8.78
N ASN A 156 -35.45 -23.73 7.53
CA ASN A 156 -36.36 -23.11 6.53
C ASN A 156 -36.12 -21.58 6.39
N ASP A 157 -34.87 -21.15 6.50
CA ASP A 157 -34.45 -19.77 6.41
C ASP A 157 -33.67 -19.50 5.12
N ASN A 158 -34.32 -18.83 4.17
CA ASN A 158 -33.73 -18.46 2.88
C ASN A 158 -32.76 -17.28 2.97
N SER A 159 -32.66 -16.59 4.09
CA SER A 159 -31.78 -15.42 4.23
C SER A 159 -30.30 -15.76 3.99
N TYR A 160 -29.87 -16.97 4.38
CA TYR A 160 -28.52 -17.48 4.11
C TYR A 160 -28.21 -17.53 2.61
N GLN A 161 -29.10 -18.13 1.82
CA GLN A 161 -28.94 -18.22 0.37
C GLN A 161 -28.94 -16.82 -0.27
N GLN A 162 -29.91 -15.98 0.10
CA GLN A 162 -30.04 -14.62 -0.40
C GLN A 162 -28.77 -13.79 -0.12
N ALA A 163 -28.20 -13.89 1.09
CA ALA A 163 -26.98 -13.18 1.46
C ALA A 163 -25.80 -13.57 0.56
N PHE A 164 -25.58 -14.89 0.33
CA PHE A 164 -24.50 -15.34 -0.55
C PHE A 164 -24.72 -14.92 -2.00
N ASP A 165 -25.96 -14.98 -2.50
CA ASP A 165 -26.27 -14.60 -3.88
C ASP A 165 -26.08 -13.09 -4.09
N GLN A 166 -26.46 -12.27 -3.13
CA GLN A 166 -26.22 -10.82 -3.17
C GLN A 166 -24.70 -10.51 -3.16
N ILE A 167 -23.93 -11.13 -2.28
CA ILE A 167 -22.48 -10.91 -2.24
C ILE A 167 -21.82 -11.32 -3.56
N ARG A 168 -22.16 -12.49 -4.11
CA ARG A 168 -21.67 -12.97 -5.42
C ARG A 168 -22.01 -12.00 -6.54
N ALA A 169 -23.25 -11.51 -6.58
CA ALA A 169 -23.68 -10.56 -7.59
C ALA A 169 -22.87 -9.25 -7.52
N ILE A 170 -22.64 -8.71 -6.31
CA ILE A 170 -21.84 -7.52 -6.09
C ILE A 170 -20.38 -7.75 -6.51
N VAL A 171 -19.77 -8.88 -6.12
CA VAL A 171 -18.40 -9.25 -6.49
C VAL A 171 -18.26 -9.31 -8.01
N LYS A 172 -19.18 -9.99 -8.69
CA LYS A 172 -19.19 -10.07 -10.16
C LYS A 172 -19.29 -8.69 -10.81
N GLN A 173 -20.18 -7.84 -10.31
CA GLN A 173 -20.41 -6.49 -10.83
C GLN A 173 -19.21 -5.56 -10.63
N ARG A 174 -18.60 -5.56 -9.44
CA ARG A 174 -17.51 -4.62 -9.10
C ARG A 174 -16.14 -5.05 -9.61
N ARG A 175 -15.92 -6.34 -9.90
CA ARG A 175 -14.58 -6.89 -10.24
C ARG A 175 -13.88 -6.13 -11.38
N PRO A 176 -14.52 -5.79 -12.52
CA PRO A 176 -13.86 -5.02 -13.58
C PRO A 176 -13.41 -3.62 -13.11
N ALA A 177 -14.26 -2.93 -12.37
CA ALA A 177 -13.94 -1.61 -11.83
C ALA A 177 -12.81 -1.68 -10.79
N LEU A 178 -12.83 -2.69 -9.91
CA LEU A 178 -11.76 -2.93 -8.94
C LEU A 178 -10.42 -3.25 -9.62
N TYR A 179 -10.44 -4.07 -10.66
CA TYR A 179 -9.26 -4.39 -11.46
C TYR A 179 -8.63 -3.13 -12.06
N HIS A 180 -9.47 -2.28 -12.68
CA HIS A 180 -9.03 -1.01 -13.25
C HIS A 180 -8.51 -0.03 -12.17
N GLN A 181 -9.25 0.10 -11.07
CA GLN A 181 -8.83 0.93 -9.93
C GLN A 181 -7.47 0.50 -9.38
N GLN A 182 -7.24 -0.81 -9.24
CA GLN A 182 -5.96 -1.33 -8.77
C GLN A 182 -4.82 -1.05 -9.76
N ALA A 183 -5.07 -1.12 -11.05
CA ALA A 183 -4.08 -0.77 -12.07
C ALA A 183 -3.68 0.71 -11.98
N ILE A 184 -4.65 1.61 -11.87
CA ILE A 184 -4.40 3.05 -11.66
C ILE A 184 -3.63 3.27 -10.35
N GLN A 185 -4.10 2.67 -9.26
CA GLN A 185 -3.51 2.85 -7.94
C GLN A 185 -2.06 2.39 -7.90
N GLU A 186 -1.76 1.22 -8.42
CA GLU A 186 -0.42 0.62 -8.32
C GLU A 186 0.56 1.20 -9.36
N ALA A 187 0.12 1.46 -10.59
CA ALA A 187 1.00 1.96 -11.63
C ALA A 187 1.19 3.49 -11.58
N LEU A 188 0.14 4.24 -11.34
CA LEU A 188 0.18 5.70 -11.47
C LEU A 188 0.25 6.40 -10.11
N VAL A 189 -0.68 6.11 -9.19
CA VAL A 189 -0.79 6.87 -7.92
C VAL A 189 0.33 6.51 -6.95
N THR A 190 0.57 5.21 -6.70
CA THR A 190 1.63 4.76 -5.78
C THR A 190 2.93 4.39 -6.46
N GLY A 191 2.88 4.16 -7.77
CA GLY A 191 4.04 3.80 -8.58
C GLY A 191 4.99 4.96 -8.83
N LEU A 192 4.51 6.21 -8.81
CA LEU A 192 5.22 7.40 -9.25
C LEU A 192 5.12 8.51 -8.20
N ASP A 193 6.27 9.01 -7.76
CA ASP A 193 6.29 10.09 -6.78
C ASP A 193 5.80 11.42 -7.36
N PHE A 194 6.06 11.67 -8.65
CA PHE A 194 5.60 12.89 -9.29
C PHE A 194 4.07 13.01 -9.41
N MET A 195 3.33 11.92 -9.28
CA MET A 195 1.86 11.95 -9.24
C MET A 195 1.27 12.48 -7.92
N ARG A 196 2.11 12.70 -6.90
CA ARG A 196 1.69 13.27 -5.62
C ARG A 196 1.63 14.79 -5.64
N ILE A 197 1.14 15.35 -6.74
CA ILE A 197 0.99 16.79 -6.94
C ILE A 197 0.11 17.41 -5.84
N PRO A 198 0.51 18.56 -5.26
CA PRO A 198 -0.29 19.24 -4.27
C PRO A 198 -1.69 19.60 -4.79
N SER A 199 -2.70 19.40 -3.95
CA SER A 199 -4.08 19.70 -4.32
C SER A 199 -4.33 21.19 -4.42
N THR A 200 -4.93 21.63 -5.51
CA THR A 200 -5.38 23.02 -5.73
C THR A 200 -6.78 23.30 -5.20
N ALA A 201 -7.46 22.31 -4.62
CA ALA A 201 -8.87 22.42 -4.21
C ALA A 201 -9.14 23.58 -3.23
N GLY A 202 -8.24 23.81 -2.28
CA GLY A 202 -8.34 24.93 -1.32
C GLY A 202 -8.30 26.30 -2.00
N LEU A 203 -7.40 26.46 -2.99
CA LEU A 203 -7.32 27.71 -3.76
C LEU A 203 -8.56 27.90 -4.64
N VAL A 204 -9.02 26.84 -5.29
CA VAL A 204 -10.25 26.89 -6.11
C VAL A 204 -11.46 27.28 -5.25
N SER A 205 -11.59 26.72 -4.05
CA SER A 205 -12.67 27.08 -3.11
C SER A 205 -12.58 28.56 -2.68
N ALA A 206 -11.41 29.04 -2.31
CA ALA A 206 -11.18 30.43 -1.92
C ALA A 206 -11.50 31.41 -3.06
N LEU A 207 -11.12 31.07 -4.30
CA LEU A 207 -11.45 31.87 -5.48
C LEU A 207 -12.95 31.95 -5.73
N LYS A 208 -13.69 30.84 -5.56
CA LYS A 208 -15.15 30.82 -5.66
C LYS A 208 -15.82 31.75 -4.64
N ASN A 209 -15.30 31.78 -3.41
CA ASN A 209 -15.82 32.62 -2.32
C ASN A 209 -15.42 34.10 -2.46
N LYS A 210 -14.51 34.46 -3.37
CA LYS A 210 -14.01 35.82 -3.61
C LYS A 210 -13.42 36.53 -2.37
N ASP A 211 -13.02 35.79 -1.34
CA ASP A 211 -12.41 36.30 -0.12
C ASP A 211 -10.90 36.48 -0.32
N LYS A 212 -10.45 37.74 -0.35
CA LYS A 212 -9.03 38.08 -0.58
C LYS A 212 -8.08 37.51 0.45
N LYS A 213 -8.48 37.41 1.74
CA LYS A 213 -7.65 36.82 2.79
C LYS A 213 -7.53 35.32 2.64
N GLN A 214 -8.63 34.64 2.36
CA GLN A 214 -8.62 33.19 2.09
C GLN A 214 -7.82 32.85 0.83
N ILE A 215 -7.93 33.67 -0.22
CA ILE A 215 -7.14 33.49 -1.46
C ILE A 215 -5.65 33.63 -1.17
N ALA A 216 -5.22 34.63 -0.40
CA ALA A 216 -3.82 34.82 -0.03
C ALA A 216 -3.28 33.65 0.80
N ALA A 217 -4.02 33.22 1.82
CA ALA A 217 -3.66 32.08 2.67
C ALA A 217 -3.59 30.77 1.86
N ALA A 218 -4.54 30.54 0.94
CA ALA A 218 -4.56 29.35 0.10
C ALA A 218 -3.41 29.32 -0.92
N LYS A 219 -3.01 30.48 -1.47
CA LYS A 219 -1.83 30.61 -2.32
C LYS A 219 -0.55 30.29 -1.56
N ASP A 220 -0.35 30.86 -0.37
CA ASP A 220 0.83 30.59 0.47
C ASP A 220 0.91 29.11 0.86
N SER A 221 -0.23 28.52 1.26
CA SER A 221 -0.31 27.08 1.56
C SER A 221 0.04 26.20 0.36
N LEU A 222 -0.46 26.55 -0.83
CA LEU A 222 -0.16 25.82 -2.06
C LEU A 222 1.30 25.97 -2.47
N GLN A 223 1.90 27.18 -2.33
CA GLN A 223 3.31 27.40 -2.58
C GLN A 223 4.19 26.55 -1.67
N LYS A 224 3.93 26.56 -0.36
CA LYS A 224 4.65 25.72 0.60
C LYS A 224 4.50 24.23 0.32
N ALA A 225 3.35 23.81 -0.17
CA ALA A 225 3.11 22.41 -0.57
C ALA A 225 3.88 22.07 -1.84
N ALA A 226 3.93 22.99 -2.82
CA ALA A 226 4.70 22.82 -4.05
C ALA A 226 6.22 22.77 -3.77
N ASP A 227 6.75 23.63 -2.93
CA ASP A 227 8.16 23.63 -2.54
C ASP A 227 8.57 22.31 -1.89
N ARG A 228 7.73 21.79 -0.97
CA ARG A 228 7.93 20.46 -0.37
C ARG A 228 7.85 19.34 -1.38
N TYR A 229 6.92 19.44 -2.33
CA TYR A 229 6.78 18.45 -3.40
C TYR A 229 8.05 18.40 -4.28
N PHE A 230 8.52 19.55 -4.78
CA PHE A 230 9.74 19.59 -5.60
C PHE A 230 10.98 19.11 -4.83
N ALA A 231 11.09 19.44 -3.56
CA ALA A 231 12.15 18.92 -2.70
C ALA A 231 12.05 17.40 -2.49
N SER A 232 10.85 16.80 -2.57
CA SER A 232 10.62 15.36 -2.41
C SER A 232 10.91 14.53 -3.67
N VAL A 233 11.11 15.17 -4.83
CA VAL A 233 11.39 14.54 -6.12
C VAL A 233 12.72 15.05 -6.68
N PRO A 234 13.86 14.80 -6.00
CA PRO A 234 15.15 15.37 -6.40
C PRO A 234 15.76 14.72 -7.64
N PHE A 235 15.23 13.59 -8.11
CA PHE A 235 15.74 12.84 -9.27
C PHE A 235 14.66 12.68 -10.35
N PRO A 236 14.31 13.76 -11.09
CA PRO A 236 13.23 13.72 -12.08
C PRO A 236 13.53 12.75 -13.24
N GLU A 237 14.80 12.52 -13.56
CA GLU A 237 15.17 11.56 -14.60
C GLU A 237 14.88 10.11 -14.18
N VAL A 238 15.11 9.77 -12.90
CA VAL A 238 14.73 8.45 -12.35
C VAL A 238 13.22 8.26 -12.42
N GLU A 239 12.44 9.28 -12.02
CA GLU A 239 10.98 9.26 -12.12
C GLU A 239 10.50 9.10 -13.57
N ARG A 240 11.17 9.76 -14.53
CA ARG A 240 10.86 9.64 -15.96
C ARG A 240 11.08 8.20 -16.46
N ILE A 241 12.20 7.58 -16.09
CA ILE A 241 12.53 6.21 -16.49
C ILE A 241 11.53 5.22 -15.86
N VAL A 242 11.31 5.30 -14.56
CA VAL A 242 10.35 4.45 -13.86
C VAL A 242 8.93 4.69 -14.39
N GLY A 243 8.55 5.97 -14.61
CA GLY A 243 7.25 6.37 -15.14
C GLY A 243 6.94 5.76 -16.50
N LYS A 244 7.93 5.73 -17.39
CA LYS A 244 7.78 5.08 -18.70
C LYS A 244 7.43 3.58 -18.56
N GLU A 245 8.08 2.87 -17.66
CA GLU A 245 7.79 1.46 -17.42
C GLU A 245 6.43 1.26 -16.75
N MET A 246 6.05 2.16 -15.83
CA MET A 246 4.72 2.14 -15.19
C MET A 246 3.59 2.40 -16.19
N LEU A 247 3.77 3.32 -17.12
CA LEU A 247 2.81 3.55 -18.19
C LEU A 247 2.69 2.34 -19.13
N LYS A 248 3.81 1.73 -19.51
CA LYS A 248 3.80 0.51 -20.34
C LYS A 248 3.01 -0.63 -19.67
N ILE A 249 3.25 -0.89 -18.38
CA ILE A 249 2.56 -1.96 -17.67
C ILE A 249 1.07 -1.65 -17.48
N TYR A 250 0.71 -0.39 -17.22
CA TYR A 250 -0.68 0.06 -17.17
C TYR A 250 -1.39 -0.18 -18.52
N MET A 251 -0.77 0.24 -19.62
CA MET A 251 -1.30 0.02 -20.97
C MET A 251 -1.40 -1.44 -21.39
N LYS A 252 -0.53 -2.30 -20.82
CA LYS A 252 -0.58 -3.75 -21.06
C LYS A 252 -1.86 -4.38 -20.48
N TYR A 253 -2.28 -3.92 -19.30
CA TYR A 253 -3.41 -4.54 -18.58
C TYR A 253 -4.74 -3.82 -18.79
N ILE A 254 -4.73 -2.55 -19.21
CA ILE A 254 -5.95 -1.77 -19.40
C ILE A 254 -6.17 -1.48 -20.88
N PRO A 255 -7.30 -1.95 -21.46
CA PRO A 255 -7.67 -1.67 -22.83
C PRO A 255 -7.74 -0.17 -23.13
N ALA A 256 -7.47 0.23 -24.38
CA ALA A 256 -7.33 1.62 -24.77
C ALA A 256 -8.56 2.48 -24.42
N GLU A 257 -9.76 1.92 -24.64
CA GLU A 257 -11.04 2.57 -24.41
C GLU A 257 -11.37 2.77 -22.93
N GLN A 258 -10.66 2.07 -22.03
CA GLN A 258 -10.85 2.17 -20.57
C GLN A 258 -9.77 3.00 -19.89
N ARG A 259 -8.76 3.46 -20.63
CA ARG A 259 -7.63 4.22 -20.08
C ARG A 259 -8.07 5.61 -19.65
N ILE A 260 -7.53 6.09 -18.54
CA ILE A 260 -7.75 7.47 -18.10
C ILE A 260 -7.04 8.44 -19.07
N GLY A 261 -7.64 9.61 -19.31
CA GLY A 261 -7.18 10.58 -20.31
C GLY A 261 -5.73 11.05 -20.15
N ILE A 262 -5.18 11.03 -18.93
CA ILE A 262 -3.78 11.39 -18.67
C ILE A 262 -2.78 10.48 -19.41
N CYS A 263 -3.14 9.23 -19.66
CA CYS A 263 -2.29 8.30 -20.41
C CYS A 263 -2.21 8.66 -21.89
N LEU A 264 -3.22 9.30 -22.45
CA LEU A 264 -3.23 9.74 -23.83
C LEU A 264 -2.26 10.91 -24.08
N LEU A 265 -2.09 11.80 -23.09
CA LEU A 265 -1.16 12.93 -23.17
C LEU A 265 0.30 12.49 -23.19
N TYR A 266 0.64 11.40 -22.51
CA TYR A 266 2.02 10.88 -22.46
C TYR A 266 2.36 9.88 -23.57
N THR A 267 1.37 9.39 -24.30
CA THR A 267 1.56 8.43 -25.40
C THR A 267 1.48 9.07 -26.77
N SER A 268 0.99 10.32 -26.88
CA SER A 268 1.07 11.09 -28.11
C SER A 268 2.50 11.62 -28.29
N PRO A 269 3.10 11.50 -29.48
CA PRO A 269 4.37 12.17 -29.76
C PRO A 269 4.22 13.67 -29.52
N SER A 270 5.17 14.23 -28.75
CA SER A 270 5.18 15.68 -28.52
C SER A 270 5.29 16.38 -29.88
N PRO A 271 4.62 17.51 -30.11
CA PRO A 271 4.84 18.32 -31.32
C PRO A 271 6.32 18.67 -31.56
N ARG A 272 7.15 18.67 -30.50
CA ARG A 272 8.60 18.86 -30.57
C ARG A 272 9.37 17.64 -31.10
N ASP A 273 8.80 16.45 -31.04
CA ASP A 273 9.45 15.21 -31.51
C ASP A 273 9.24 15.03 -33.03
N THR A 274 8.23 15.69 -33.61
CA THR A 274 7.96 15.70 -35.06
C THR A 274 8.77 16.74 -35.83
N GLU A 275 9.40 17.70 -35.15
CA GLU A 275 10.24 18.72 -35.78
C GLU A 275 11.74 18.32 -35.90
N ARG A 276 12.11 17.11 -35.44
CA ARG A 276 13.49 16.59 -35.46
C ARG A 276 13.69 15.35 -36.34
N SER A 277 12.72 14.99 -37.17
CA SER A 277 12.84 13.91 -38.16
C SER A 277 12.97 14.44 -39.57
#